data_7f81dfb19a7c2fa3913e72e554deb3b4
#
_entry.id   7f81dfb19a7c2fa3913e72e554deb3b4
#
_cell.length_a   1.000
_cell.length_b   1.000
_cell.length_c   1.000
_cell.angle_alpha   90.00
_cell.angle_beta   90.00
_cell.angle_gamma   90.00
#
_symmetry.space_group_name_H-M   'P 1'
#
loop_
_entity.id
_entity.type
_entity.pdbx_description
1 polymer ?
#
loop_
_entity_poly.entity_id
_entity_poly.type
_entity_poly.pdbx_seq_one_letter_code
_entity_poly.pdbx_strand_id
1 'polypeptide(L)'
;MGLPIEAKDSEISKKMIIFVVILSLKTNNMDNSVKRVLFVNSEIFPYLPESPIANIGRYLPQGIQERKKEIRSFMPRYGCINERKNQLHEVIRLSGMNIVINDVDRPLVITVASISSARMQVHFIDNDDYFHRKSIYRDDK
;
A
#
# COMPACT_ATOMS: atom_id res chain seq x y z
N MET A 1 36.17 -13.26 0.41
CA MET A 1 35.34 -13.61 -0.75
C MET A 1 33.93 -13.14 -0.48
N GLY A 2 33.54 -12.04 -1.09
CA GLY A 2 32.18 -11.49 -0.91
C GLY A 2 31.18 -12.26 -1.75
N LEU A 3 30.07 -12.65 -1.14
CA LEU A 3 28.92 -13.21 -1.85
C LEU A 3 28.37 -12.15 -2.81
N PRO A 4 27.94 -12.51 -4.02
CA PRO A 4 27.48 -11.55 -5.02
C PRO A 4 26.21 -10.85 -4.52
N ILE A 5 26.15 -9.57 -4.78
CA ILE A 5 25.08 -8.63 -4.38
C ILE A 5 23.70 -9.08 -4.91
N GLU A 6 23.65 -9.85 -5.99
CA GLU A 6 22.41 -10.39 -6.58
C GLU A 6 21.63 -11.37 -5.70
N ALA A 7 22.27 -12.03 -4.75
CA ALA A 7 21.57 -12.96 -3.85
C ALA A 7 20.79 -12.25 -2.73
N LYS A 8 21.16 -10.99 -2.39
CA LYS A 8 20.49 -10.23 -1.32
C LYS A 8 19.16 -9.62 -1.76
N ASP A 9 19.06 -9.19 -3.02
CA ASP A 9 17.82 -8.57 -3.51
C ASP A 9 16.67 -9.56 -3.70
N SER A 10 16.98 -10.83 -4.01
CA SER A 10 15.97 -11.87 -4.13
C SER A 10 15.37 -12.30 -2.79
N GLU A 11 16.08 -12.15 -1.68
CA GLU A 11 15.55 -12.45 -0.34
C GLU A 11 14.70 -11.33 0.24
N ILE A 12 15.01 -10.09 -0.08
CA ILE A 12 14.23 -8.91 0.33
C ILE A 12 12.86 -8.92 -0.37
N SER A 13 12.83 -9.38 -1.62
CA SER A 13 11.58 -9.53 -2.39
C SER A 13 10.64 -10.61 -1.82
N LYS A 14 11.16 -11.59 -1.08
CA LYS A 14 10.36 -12.68 -0.49
C LYS A 14 9.77 -12.37 0.89
N LYS A 15 10.28 -11.35 1.58
CA LYS A 15 9.77 -10.88 2.87
C LYS A 15 8.93 -9.62 2.67
N MET A 16 7.85 -9.73 1.92
CA MET A 16 6.90 -8.63 1.89
C MET A 16 6.07 -8.64 3.17
N ILE A 17 6.42 -7.68 3.99
CA ILE A 17 5.89 -7.50 5.34
C ILE A 17 4.56 -6.77 5.24
N ILE A 18 3.51 -7.37 5.82
CA ILE A 18 2.28 -6.64 6.16
C ILE A 18 2.68 -5.66 7.24
N PHE A 19 2.70 -4.38 6.91
CA PHE A 19 3.01 -3.34 7.88
C PHE A 19 1.70 -2.72 8.38
N VAL A 20 1.32 -3.03 9.62
CA VAL A 20 0.21 -2.39 10.30
C VAL A 20 0.77 -1.37 11.27
N VAL A 21 0.63 -0.09 10.96
CA VAL A 21 0.97 1.00 11.88
C VAL A 21 -0.29 1.42 12.61
N ILE A 22 -0.31 1.20 13.91
CA ILE A 22 -1.36 1.66 14.79
C ILE A 22 -0.93 3.00 15.39
N LEU A 23 -1.49 4.10 14.90
CA LEU A 23 -1.27 5.43 15.47
C LEU A 23 -2.30 5.66 16.58
N SER A 24 -1.85 5.56 17.83
CA SER A 24 -2.59 6.03 18.98
C SER A 24 -2.25 7.50 19.23
N LEU A 25 -3.12 8.40 18.80
CA LEU A 25 -3.00 9.80 19.24
C LEU A 25 -3.48 9.86 20.70
N LYS A 26 -2.54 10.15 21.63
CA LYS A 26 -2.88 10.49 23.01
C LYS A 26 -3.69 11.79 23.01
N THR A 27 -4.99 11.66 23.09
CA THR A 27 -5.84 12.74 23.62
C THR A 27 -5.91 12.57 25.13
N ASN A 28 -5.84 13.67 25.87
CA ASN A 28 -5.78 13.72 27.33
C ASN A 28 -7.04 13.20 28.06
N ASN A 29 -7.80 12.32 27.45
CA ASN A 29 -8.94 11.64 28.06
C ASN A 29 -8.71 10.14 28.05
N MET A 30 -9.01 9.49 29.15
CA MET A 30 -8.81 8.08 29.50
C MET A 30 -9.48 7.04 28.57
N ASP A 31 -9.75 7.34 27.31
CA ASP A 31 -10.21 6.34 26.36
C ASP A 31 -9.02 5.81 25.54
N ASN A 32 -8.46 4.71 26.03
CA ASN A 32 -7.28 4.04 25.48
C ASN A 32 -7.60 3.22 24.22
N SER A 33 -8.70 3.49 23.53
CA SER A 33 -9.09 2.79 22.31
C SER A 33 -8.37 3.36 21.10
N VAL A 34 -7.74 2.49 20.31
CA VAL A 34 -7.21 2.82 18.98
C VAL A 34 -8.34 3.35 18.10
N LYS A 35 -8.22 4.60 17.64
CA LYS A 35 -9.25 5.26 16.83
C LYS A 35 -8.92 5.24 15.34
N ARG A 36 -7.63 5.28 15.01
CA ARG A 36 -7.14 5.37 13.62
C ARG A 36 -6.10 4.31 13.35
N VAL A 37 -6.22 3.67 12.20
CA VAL A 37 -5.29 2.63 11.74
C VAL A 37 -4.76 3.02 10.37
N LEU A 38 -3.44 3.02 10.21
CA LEU A 38 -2.78 3.02 8.93
C LEU A 38 -2.43 1.57 8.57
N PHE A 39 -2.92 1.10 7.45
CA PHE A 39 -2.68 -0.24 6.97
C PHE A 39 -1.96 -0.19 5.63
N VAL A 40 -0.77 -0.75 5.58
CA VAL A 40 0.03 -0.84 4.35
C VAL A 40 0.21 -2.30 3.98
N ASN A 41 -0.18 -2.65 2.77
CA ASN A 41 -0.06 -4.01 2.25
C ASN A 41 0.45 -3.98 0.80
N SER A 42 1.16 -4.99 0.43
CA SER A 42 1.68 -5.14 -0.93
C SER A 42 0.63 -5.52 -1.95
N GLU A 43 -0.36 -6.27 -1.53
CA GLU A 43 -1.41 -6.79 -2.40
C GLU A 43 -2.77 -6.57 -1.76
N ILE A 44 -3.74 -6.12 -2.57
CA ILE A 44 -5.14 -6.00 -2.14
C ILE A 44 -6.04 -6.50 -3.27
N PHE A 45 -6.87 -7.50 -2.98
CA PHE A 45 -7.93 -7.92 -3.88
C PHE A 45 -9.04 -6.85 -3.92
N PRO A 46 -9.63 -6.48 -5.06
CA PRO A 46 -9.53 -7.11 -6.39
C PRO A 46 -8.51 -6.46 -7.34
N TYR A 47 -7.67 -5.54 -6.87
CA TYR A 47 -6.72 -4.83 -7.74
C TYR A 47 -5.61 -5.74 -8.27
N LEU A 48 -5.26 -6.74 -7.49
CA LEU A 48 -4.37 -7.83 -7.86
C LEU A 48 -5.09 -9.17 -7.79
N PRO A 49 -4.55 -10.21 -8.44
CA PRO A 49 -5.09 -11.55 -8.38
C PRO A 49 -5.23 -12.05 -6.94
N GLU A 50 -6.14 -12.97 -6.74
CA GLU A 50 -6.39 -13.56 -5.45
C GLU A 50 -5.17 -14.33 -4.91
N SER A 51 -4.74 -13.98 -3.73
CA SER A 51 -3.66 -14.61 -2.98
C SER A 51 -3.98 -14.53 -1.49
N PRO A 52 -3.31 -15.31 -0.62
CA PRO A 52 -3.48 -15.16 0.83
C PRO A 52 -3.22 -13.73 1.32
N ILE A 53 -2.19 -13.05 0.78
CA ILE A 53 -1.83 -11.67 1.12
C ILE A 53 -2.89 -10.69 0.61
N ALA A 54 -3.34 -10.85 -0.65
CA ALA A 54 -4.37 -10.01 -1.24
C ALA A 54 -5.70 -10.11 -0.50
N ASN A 55 -6.06 -11.33 -0.05
CA ASN A 55 -7.26 -11.56 0.75
C ASN A 55 -7.17 -10.92 2.14
N ILE A 56 -6.03 -11.02 2.82
CA ILE A 56 -5.79 -10.29 4.08
C ILE A 56 -5.91 -8.79 3.82
N GLY A 57 -5.27 -8.29 2.74
CA GLY A 57 -5.34 -6.88 2.35
C GLY A 57 -6.75 -6.36 2.12
N ARG A 58 -7.65 -7.25 1.70
CA ARG A 58 -9.05 -6.95 1.42
C ARG A 58 -9.94 -7.03 2.66
N TYR A 59 -9.87 -8.12 3.40
CA TYR A 59 -10.87 -8.44 4.43
C TYR A 59 -10.50 -7.91 5.82
N LEU A 60 -9.22 -7.79 6.16
CA LEU A 60 -8.80 -7.25 7.45
C LEU A 60 -9.18 -5.76 7.62
N PRO A 61 -8.89 -4.86 6.66
CA PRO A 61 -9.34 -3.47 6.76
C PRO A 61 -10.85 -3.34 6.80
N GLN A 62 -11.58 -4.13 6.03
CA GLN A 62 -13.04 -4.15 6.06
C GLN A 62 -13.55 -4.50 7.46
N GLY A 63 -13.04 -5.57 8.08
CA GLY A 63 -13.45 -5.97 9.42
C GLY A 63 -13.13 -4.92 10.50
N ILE A 64 -12.07 -4.14 10.33
CA ILE A 64 -11.71 -3.03 11.22
C ILE A 64 -12.71 -1.87 11.03
N GLN A 65 -13.04 -1.54 9.78
CA GLN A 65 -14.02 -0.50 9.45
C GLN A 65 -15.43 -0.85 9.96
N GLU A 66 -15.84 -2.11 9.84
CA GLU A 66 -17.13 -2.61 10.37
C GLU A 66 -17.22 -2.45 11.88
N ARG A 67 -16.08 -2.48 12.58
CA ARG A 67 -15.98 -2.17 14.02
C ARG A 67 -15.92 -0.68 14.34
N LYS A 68 -16.29 0.18 13.37
CA LYS A 68 -16.34 1.64 13.49
C LYS A 68 -14.98 2.28 13.82
N LYS A 69 -13.87 1.67 13.42
CA LYS A 69 -12.54 2.26 13.49
C LYS A 69 -12.20 2.91 12.16
N GLU A 70 -11.56 4.08 12.22
CA GLU A 70 -11.04 4.70 11.01
C GLU A 70 -9.81 3.94 10.55
N ILE A 71 -9.83 3.47 9.30
CA ILE A 71 -8.68 2.81 8.69
C ILE A 71 -8.43 3.39 7.31
N ARG A 72 -7.15 3.57 7.00
CA ARG A 72 -6.68 3.94 5.66
C ARG A 72 -5.74 2.88 5.14
N SER A 73 -6.11 2.32 4.00
CA SER A 73 -5.35 1.26 3.35
C SER A 73 -4.50 1.82 2.23
N PHE A 74 -3.25 1.41 2.19
CA PHE A 74 -2.28 1.79 1.17
C PHE A 74 -1.66 0.55 0.53
N MET A 75 -1.38 0.64 -0.77
CA MET A 75 -0.59 -0.34 -1.51
C MET A 75 0.20 0.33 -2.62
N PRO A 76 1.29 -0.28 -3.11
CA PRO A 76 1.98 0.21 -4.30
C PRO A 76 1.10 0.12 -5.54
N ARG A 77 1.20 1.11 -6.44
CA ARG A 77 0.58 1.04 -7.76
C ARG A 77 1.52 0.32 -8.72
N TYR A 78 1.37 -0.97 -8.85
CA TYR A 78 2.15 -1.73 -9.82
C TYR A 78 1.67 -1.47 -11.26
N GLY A 79 2.58 -1.53 -12.23
CA GLY A 79 2.28 -1.31 -13.63
C GLY A 79 1.25 -2.27 -14.25
N CYS A 80 1.02 -3.43 -13.61
CA CYS A 80 -0.04 -4.37 -14.00
C CYS A 80 -1.44 -3.94 -13.57
N ILE A 81 -1.58 -2.92 -12.70
CA ILE A 81 -2.90 -2.44 -12.25
C ILE A 81 -3.46 -1.47 -13.29
N ASN A 82 -4.58 -1.84 -13.89
CA ASN A 82 -5.26 -1.02 -14.88
C ASN A 82 -6.06 0.11 -14.21
N GLU A 83 -5.61 1.35 -14.40
CA GLU A 83 -6.20 2.55 -13.80
C GLU A 83 -7.64 2.77 -14.22
N ARG A 84 -7.93 2.65 -15.53
CA ARG A 84 -9.27 2.90 -16.08
C ARG A 84 -10.27 1.87 -15.61
N LYS A 85 -9.88 0.58 -15.62
CA LYS A 85 -10.74 -0.50 -15.15
C LYS A 85 -11.10 -0.34 -13.68
N ASN A 86 -10.14 0.09 -12.87
CA ASN A 86 -10.29 0.21 -11.42
C ASN A 86 -10.71 1.63 -10.99
N GLN A 87 -10.91 2.54 -11.94
CA GLN A 87 -11.34 3.92 -11.68
C GLN A 87 -10.44 4.63 -10.65
N LEU A 88 -9.11 4.55 -10.87
CA LEU A 88 -8.15 5.26 -10.03
C LEU A 88 -8.24 6.77 -10.29
N HIS A 89 -8.29 7.54 -9.22
CA HIS A 89 -8.30 9.00 -9.25
C HIS A 89 -7.14 9.56 -8.42
N GLU A 90 -6.43 10.54 -8.95
CA GLU A 90 -5.37 11.19 -8.22
C GLU A 90 -5.91 12.04 -7.05
N VAL A 91 -5.24 11.93 -5.91
CA VAL A 91 -5.54 12.75 -4.73
C VAL A 91 -4.59 13.93 -4.68
N ILE A 92 -4.98 15.05 -5.28
CA ILE A 92 -4.13 16.24 -5.46
C ILE A 92 -3.50 16.71 -4.14
N ARG A 93 -4.22 16.65 -3.03
CA ARG A 93 -3.72 17.06 -1.71
C ARG A 93 -2.58 16.21 -1.17
N LEU A 94 -2.43 14.99 -1.67
CA LEU A 94 -1.43 14.01 -1.24
C LEU A 94 -0.37 13.77 -2.30
N SER A 95 -0.52 14.39 -3.47
CA SER A 95 0.40 14.26 -4.60
C SER A 95 1.30 15.49 -4.72
N GLY A 96 2.39 15.33 -5.47
CA GLY A 96 3.29 16.44 -5.77
C GLY A 96 4.33 16.76 -4.69
N MET A 97 4.41 15.95 -3.64
CA MET A 97 5.50 16.03 -2.67
C MET A 97 6.70 15.23 -3.17
N ASN A 98 7.90 15.78 -3.00
CA ASN A 98 9.12 15.01 -3.23
C ASN A 98 9.55 14.33 -1.95
N ILE A 99 9.90 13.06 -2.07
CA ILE A 99 10.52 12.28 -0.99
C ILE A 99 11.97 12.03 -1.37
N VAL A 100 12.89 12.39 -0.49
CA VAL A 100 14.31 12.11 -0.70
C VAL A 100 14.60 10.67 -0.33
N ILE A 101 15.03 9.88 -1.31
CA ILE A 101 15.44 8.49 -1.10
C ILE A 101 16.84 8.32 -1.71
N ASN A 102 17.83 7.95 -0.89
CA ASN A 102 19.23 7.82 -1.32
C ASN A 102 19.76 9.09 -2.01
N ASP A 103 19.50 10.25 -1.40
CA ASP A 103 19.90 11.58 -1.90
C ASP A 103 19.33 11.96 -3.27
N VAL A 104 18.26 11.30 -3.69
CA VAL A 104 17.54 11.59 -4.93
C VAL A 104 16.09 11.95 -4.62
N ASP A 105 15.64 13.07 -5.16
CA ASP A 105 14.22 13.47 -5.07
C ASP A 105 13.34 12.52 -5.88
N ARG A 106 12.35 11.94 -5.22
CA ARG A 106 11.37 11.05 -5.82
C ARG A 106 9.96 11.63 -5.67
N PRO A 107 9.24 11.84 -6.77
CA PRO A 107 7.88 12.35 -6.69
C PRO A 107 6.97 11.30 -6.03
N LEU A 108 6.17 11.75 -5.08
CA LEU A 108 5.09 10.97 -4.51
C LEU A 108 3.77 11.36 -5.18
N VAL A 109 3.13 10.41 -5.81
CA VAL A 109 1.76 10.54 -6.32
C VAL A 109 0.87 9.54 -5.58
N ILE A 110 -0.26 10.01 -5.10
CA ILE A 110 -1.25 9.15 -4.45
C ILE A 110 -2.51 9.13 -5.29
N THR A 111 -2.90 7.95 -5.72
CA THR A 111 -4.19 7.72 -6.36
C THR A 111 -5.10 6.92 -5.43
N VAL A 112 -6.40 6.99 -5.63
CA VAL A 112 -7.39 6.30 -4.82
C VAL A 112 -8.40 5.59 -5.69
N ALA A 113 -8.81 4.41 -5.26
CA ALA A 113 -9.97 3.73 -5.82
C ALA A 113 -10.86 3.17 -4.71
N SER A 114 -12.13 2.95 -5.03
CA SER A 114 -13.11 2.47 -4.09
C SER A 114 -13.51 1.03 -4.38
N ILE A 115 -13.60 0.22 -3.33
CA ILE A 115 -14.21 -1.09 -3.38
C ILE A 115 -15.65 -0.95 -2.90
N SER A 116 -16.57 -0.75 -3.83
CA SER A 116 -17.97 -0.39 -3.55
C SER A 116 -18.68 -1.40 -2.65
N SER A 117 -18.43 -2.70 -2.85
CA SER A 117 -19.03 -3.77 -2.05
C SER A 117 -18.66 -3.73 -0.56
N ALA A 118 -17.53 -3.09 -0.23
CA ALA A 118 -17.05 -2.94 1.15
C ALA A 118 -17.11 -1.49 1.65
N ARG A 119 -17.53 -0.55 0.83
CA ARG A 119 -17.48 0.89 1.14
C ARG A 119 -16.08 1.32 1.62
N MET A 120 -15.04 0.73 1.04
CA MET A 120 -13.65 0.91 1.44
C MET A 120 -12.87 1.61 0.33
N GLN A 121 -12.00 2.54 0.72
CA GLN A 121 -11.05 3.17 -0.20
C GLN A 121 -9.65 2.60 -0.01
N VAL A 122 -8.97 2.40 -1.12
CA VAL A 122 -7.56 2.00 -1.16
C VAL A 122 -6.76 3.11 -1.82
N HIS A 123 -5.70 3.53 -1.16
CA HIS A 123 -4.77 4.53 -1.65
C HIS A 123 -3.57 3.81 -2.27
N PHE A 124 -3.19 4.24 -3.46
CA PHE A 124 -2.06 3.67 -4.20
C PHE A 124 -0.89 4.64 -4.14
N ILE A 125 0.26 4.13 -3.74
CA ILE A 125 1.52 4.86 -3.80
C ILE A 125 2.09 4.66 -5.19
N ASP A 126 2.11 5.73 -5.96
CA ASP A 126 2.53 5.73 -7.35
C ASP A 126 3.92 6.35 -7.48
N ASN A 127 4.82 5.58 -8.01
CA ASN A 127 6.14 6.02 -8.43
C ASN A 127 6.65 5.06 -9.51
N ASP A 128 6.87 5.58 -10.70
CA ASP A 128 7.26 4.78 -11.86
C ASP A 128 8.60 4.08 -11.68
N ASP A 129 9.56 4.73 -11.03
CA ASP A 129 10.89 4.16 -10.82
C ASP A 129 10.88 2.90 -9.95
N TYR A 130 9.93 2.81 -9.01
CA TYR A 130 9.88 1.70 -8.06
C TYR A 130 8.81 0.66 -8.41
N PHE A 131 7.69 1.07 -8.98
CA PHE A 131 6.50 0.21 -9.06
C PHE A 131 5.99 -0.03 -10.48
N HIS A 132 6.47 0.70 -11.50
CA HIS A 132 6.03 0.54 -12.88
C HIS A 132 6.64 -0.70 -13.52
N ARG A 133 6.24 -1.88 -13.06
CA ARG A 133 6.65 -3.17 -13.59
C ARG A 133 5.44 -4.09 -13.74
N LYS A 134 5.55 -5.04 -14.67
CA LYS A 134 4.48 -5.99 -14.99
C LYS A 134 4.33 -7.08 -13.93
N SER A 135 5.44 -7.42 -13.29
CA SER A 135 5.48 -8.43 -12.24
C SER A 135 5.65 -7.79 -10.88
N ILE A 136 4.92 -8.28 -9.87
CA ILE A 136 4.97 -7.76 -8.51
C ILE A 136 6.30 -8.08 -7.82
N TYR A 137 6.85 -9.29 -8.09
CA TYR A 137 7.98 -9.85 -7.35
C TYR A 137 9.25 -10.04 -8.18
N ARG A 138 9.23 -9.66 -9.45
CA ARG A 138 10.38 -9.82 -10.35
C ARG A 138 10.53 -8.58 -11.19
N ASP A 139 11.77 -8.27 -11.54
CA ASP A 139 12.06 -7.26 -12.54
C ASP A 139 11.67 -7.79 -13.92
N ASP A 140 11.21 -6.87 -14.79
CA ASP A 140 10.91 -7.14 -16.19
C ASP A 140 12.25 -7.31 -16.95
N LYS A 141 12.91 -8.45 -16.81
CA LYS A 141 14.10 -8.81 -17.61
C LYS A 141 13.71 -9.77 -18.71
#